data_27aa16ff5574d827694c98c5f61e4865
#
_entry.id   27aa16ff5574d827694c98c5f61e4865
#
_cell.length_a   1.000
_cell.length_b   1.000
_cell.length_c   1.000
_cell.angle_alpha   90.00
_cell.angle_beta   90.00
_cell.angle_gamma   90.00
#
_symmetry.space_group_name_H-M   'P 1'
#
loop_
_entity.id
_entity.type
_entity.pdbx_description
1 polymer ?
#
loop_
_entity_poly.entity_id
_entity_poly.type
_entity_poly.pdbx_seq_one_letter_code
_entity_poly.pdbx_strand_id
1 'polypeptide(L)'
;MTELERCCREYLGHLSVERNLSPNTVAAYRRDLEAYRAFLAERGVTGPDSVTRRDVEDFVAHRRGAGAADASVNRALSAVKGLHRFLVREGVSTTYPTSAIRTPKAVKRLPDVISIDQACALLDQPFPATAAGARDHAVLEVLYGCGLRVSELTGLDVRDLHLEEEFLLVMGKGSKERLAPITGSALRALDAYLALGARDELMGHARAAGVSPAVFLNARGTRLSRQSVHAICERYGRTVGIEGLHPHTLRHSFATHMLAGGADLRVLQEILGHADIATTQIYTHVDQTQLREVYLAAHPRA
;
A
#
# COMPACT_ATOMS: atom_id res chain seq x y z
N MET A 1 5.36 -12.63 32.60
CA MET A 1 4.76 -12.91 31.27
C MET A 1 3.54 -13.79 31.49
N THR A 2 2.36 -13.30 31.12
CA THR A 2 1.11 -14.07 31.26
C THR A 2 1.04 -15.19 30.21
N GLU A 3 0.20 -16.21 30.45
CA GLU A 3 0.00 -17.29 29.48
C GLU A 3 -0.52 -16.75 28.14
N LEU A 4 -1.49 -15.84 28.16
CA LEU A 4 -2.05 -15.22 26.96
C LEU A 4 -0.98 -14.39 26.18
N GLU A 5 -0.04 -13.78 26.89
CA GLU A 5 1.09 -13.06 26.26
C GLU A 5 2.02 -14.02 25.51
N ARG A 6 2.31 -15.19 26.08
CA ARG A 6 3.07 -16.24 25.41
C ARG A 6 2.33 -16.73 24.16
N CYS A 7 1.05 -17.03 24.27
CA CYS A 7 0.20 -17.45 23.15
C CYS A 7 0.19 -16.44 22.00
N CYS A 8 0.07 -15.16 22.31
CA CYS A 8 0.11 -14.11 21.28
C CYS A 8 1.47 -14.06 20.56
N ARG A 9 2.58 -14.23 21.30
CA ARG A 9 3.93 -14.24 20.72
C ARG A 9 4.14 -15.44 19.79
N GLU A 10 3.74 -16.65 20.23
CA GLU A 10 3.81 -17.88 19.44
C GLU A 10 2.99 -17.76 18.15
N TYR A 11 1.76 -17.26 18.26
CA TYR A 11 0.93 -17.01 17.09
C TYR A 11 1.55 -16.00 16.09
N LEU A 12 2.12 -14.90 16.59
CA LEU A 12 2.80 -13.91 15.72
C LEU A 12 4.05 -14.52 15.07
N GLY A 13 4.77 -15.39 15.77
CA GLY A 13 5.87 -16.17 15.21
C GLY A 13 5.40 -17.10 14.09
N HIS A 14 4.33 -17.87 14.31
CA HIS A 14 3.70 -18.71 13.29
C HIS A 14 3.28 -17.91 12.04
N LEU A 15 2.66 -16.74 12.23
CA LEU A 15 2.26 -15.87 11.11
C LEU A 15 3.46 -15.39 10.29
N SER A 16 4.57 -15.07 10.96
CA SER A 16 5.78 -14.58 10.32
C SER A 16 6.54 -15.70 9.58
N VAL A 17 6.76 -16.83 10.24
CA VAL A 17 7.66 -17.90 9.75
C VAL A 17 6.92 -18.88 8.84
N GLU A 18 5.78 -19.41 9.29
CA GLU A 18 5.08 -20.48 8.57
C GLU A 18 4.08 -19.92 7.53
N ARG A 19 3.39 -18.82 7.87
CA ARG A 19 2.40 -18.20 6.97
C ARG A 19 3.01 -17.12 6.06
N ASN A 20 4.27 -16.79 6.26
CA ASN A 20 5.02 -15.78 5.49
C ASN A 20 4.24 -14.47 5.26
N LEU A 21 3.51 -14.01 6.30
CA LEU A 21 2.78 -12.76 6.21
C LEU A 21 3.74 -11.57 6.18
N SER A 22 3.32 -10.50 5.48
CA SER A 22 4.15 -9.30 5.39
C SER A 22 4.45 -8.71 6.78
N PRO A 23 5.65 -8.12 6.99
CA PRO A 23 6.01 -7.47 8.27
C PRO A 23 4.97 -6.44 8.73
N ASN A 24 4.36 -5.72 7.79
CA ASN A 24 3.30 -4.74 8.09
C ASN A 24 2.03 -5.41 8.63
N THR A 25 1.65 -6.58 8.09
CA THR A 25 0.50 -7.34 8.57
C THR A 25 0.76 -7.89 9.97
N VAL A 26 1.95 -8.45 10.19
CA VAL A 26 2.35 -8.98 11.51
C VAL A 26 2.40 -7.84 12.55
N ALA A 27 2.95 -6.68 12.21
CA ALA A 27 2.98 -5.50 13.07
C ALA A 27 1.57 -4.96 13.38
N ALA A 28 0.65 -4.98 12.41
CA ALA A 28 -0.74 -4.59 12.64
C ALA A 28 -1.44 -5.58 13.59
N TYR A 29 -1.29 -6.88 13.36
CA TYR A 29 -1.86 -7.91 14.22
C TYR A 29 -1.26 -7.87 15.64
N ARG A 30 0.04 -7.59 15.78
CA ARG A 30 0.67 -7.39 17.07
C ARG A 30 -0.05 -6.30 17.87
N ARG A 31 -0.24 -5.12 17.31
CA ARG A 31 -0.96 -4.01 17.96
C ARG A 31 -2.40 -4.38 18.32
N ASP A 32 -3.09 -5.10 17.44
CA ASP A 32 -4.48 -5.51 17.68
C ASP A 32 -4.56 -6.54 18.81
N LEU A 33 -3.63 -7.50 18.89
CA LEU A 33 -3.56 -8.50 19.96
C LEU A 33 -3.06 -7.91 21.28
N GLU A 34 -2.18 -6.92 21.27
CA GLU A 34 -1.79 -6.15 22.46
C GLU A 34 -3.00 -5.43 23.07
N ALA A 35 -3.80 -4.76 22.24
CA ALA A 35 -5.03 -4.12 22.69
C ALA A 35 -6.05 -5.13 23.22
N TYR A 36 -6.19 -6.30 22.58
CA TYR A 36 -7.07 -7.37 23.03
C TYR A 36 -6.62 -7.93 24.39
N ARG A 37 -5.35 -8.19 24.56
CA ARG A 37 -4.77 -8.68 25.83
C ARG A 37 -4.97 -7.67 26.96
N ALA A 38 -4.74 -6.37 26.70
CA ALA A 38 -4.95 -5.31 27.69
C ALA A 38 -6.43 -5.29 28.16
N PHE A 39 -7.35 -5.33 27.22
CA PHE A 39 -8.79 -5.37 27.49
C PHE A 39 -9.18 -6.60 28.35
N LEU A 40 -8.66 -7.78 28.04
CA LEU A 40 -8.92 -8.98 28.81
C LEU A 40 -8.33 -8.92 30.23
N ALA A 41 -7.12 -8.35 30.37
CA ALA A 41 -6.46 -8.18 31.65
C ALA A 41 -7.26 -7.29 32.62
N GLU A 42 -7.85 -6.20 32.12
CA GLU A 42 -8.76 -5.31 32.88
C GLU A 42 -10.00 -6.05 33.42
N ARG A 43 -10.37 -7.15 32.74
CA ARG A 43 -11.51 -8.02 33.14
C ARG A 43 -11.09 -9.22 33.98
N GLY A 44 -9.82 -9.30 34.34
CA GLY A 44 -9.28 -10.43 35.11
C GLY A 44 -9.12 -11.74 34.33
N VAL A 45 -9.21 -11.70 33.00
CA VAL A 45 -9.04 -12.88 32.13
C VAL A 45 -7.56 -13.02 31.77
N THR A 46 -6.91 -14.07 32.28
CA THR A 46 -5.44 -14.28 32.23
C THR A 46 -4.98 -15.43 31.34
N GLY A 47 -5.86 -16.40 31.08
CA GLY A 47 -5.58 -17.60 30.30
C GLY A 47 -6.48 -17.75 29.08
N PRO A 48 -6.04 -18.49 28.04
CA PRO A 48 -6.80 -18.65 26.79
C PRO A 48 -8.13 -19.41 27.00
N ASP A 49 -8.20 -20.39 27.91
CA ASP A 49 -9.41 -21.18 28.17
C ASP A 49 -10.47 -20.41 28.96
N SER A 50 -10.10 -19.34 29.65
CA SER A 50 -11.04 -18.49 30.39
C SER A 50 -11.71 -17.43 29.53
N VAL A 51 -11.28 -17.27 28.28
CA VAL A 51 -11.89 -16.33 27.34
C VAL A 51 -13.25 -16.86 26.86
N THR A 52 -14.27 -16.08 27.04
CA THR A 52 -15.62 -16.36 26.57
C THR A 52 -15.93 -15.67 25.24
N ARG A 53 -16.98 -16.13 24.55
CA ARG A 53 -17.53 -15.43 23.37
C ARG A 53 -17.88 -13.99 23.70
N ARG A 54 -18.47 -13.76 24.89
CA ARG A 54 -18.88 -12.44 25.34
C ARG A 54 -17.68 -11.47 25.47
N ASP A 55 -16.55 -11.96 25.95
CA ASP A 55 -15.33 -11.14 26.05
C ASP A 55 -14.86 -10.66 24.67
N VAL A 56 -14.98 -11.49 23.65
CA VAL A 56 -14.62 -11.09 22.27
C VAL A 56 -15.64 -10.09 21.71
N GLU A 57 -16.93 -10.30 21.94
CA GLU A 57 -18.00 -9.38 21.52
C GLU A 57 -17.87 -8.00 22.21
N ASP A 58 -17.60 -8.02 23.53
CA ASP A 58 -17.36 -6.81 24.30
C ASP A 58 -16.08 -6.07 23.87
N PHE A 59 -15.03 -6.78 23.51
CA PHE A 59 -13.82 -6.17 22.93
C PHE A 59 -14.13 -5.45 21.62
N VAL A 60 -14.90 -6.06 20.73
CA VAL A 60 -15.32 -5.43 19.48
C VAL A 60 -16.16 -4.17 19.74
N ALA A 61 -17.08 -4.24 20.70
CA ALA A 61 -17.90 -3.10 21.11
C ALA A 61 -17.04 -1.98 21.71
N HIS A 62 -16.08 -2.33 22.58
CA HIS A 62 -15.12 -1.39 23.17
C HIS A 62 -14.31 -0.65 22.10
N ARG A 63 -13.79 -1.37 21.10
CA ARG A 63 -13.03 -0.77 19.99
C ARG A 63 -13.87 0.22 19.17
N ARG A 64 -15.16 -0.09 18.94
CA ARG A 64 -16.09 0.81 18.26
C ARG A 64 -16.40 2.02 19.11
N GLY A 65 -16.68 1.84 20.40
CA GLY A 65 -16.94 2.92 21.34
C GLY A 65 -15.76 3.90 21.48
N ALA A 66 -14.52 3.41 21.31
CA ALA A 66 -13.31 4.21 21.25
C ALA A 66 -13.09 4.93 19.90
N GLY A 67 -14.05 4.89 18.96
CA GLY A 67 -13.98 5.62 17.68
C GLY A 67 -13.09 4.94 16.61
N ALA A 68 -12.73 3.65 16.78
CA ALA A 68 -11.94 2.96 15.78
C ALA A 68 -12.74 2.74 14.48
N ALA A 69 -12.11 3.00 13.33
CA ALA A 69 -12.71 2.75 12.02
C ALA A 69 -13.09 1.27 11.84
N ASP A 70 -14.20 0.98 11.15
CA ASP A 70 -14.72 -0.37 10.92
C ASP A 70 -13.67 -1.33 10.33
N ALA A 71 -12.85 -0.86 9.40
CA ALA A 71 -11.75 -1.65 8.83
C ALA A 71 -10.73 -2.09 9.90
N SER A 72 -10.43 -1.22 10.86
CA SER A 72 -9.53 -1.51 11.98
C SER A 72 -10.17 -2.48 12.97
N VAL A 73 -11.46 -2.33 13.26
CA VAL A 73 -12.23 -3.27 14.11
C VAL A 73 -12.29 -4.65 13.47
N ASN A 74 -12.58 -4.73 12.17
CA ASN A 74 -12.64 -6.00 11.44
C ASN A 74 -11.26 -6.68 11.36
N ARG A 75 -10.17 -5.92 11.20
CA ARG A 75 -8.81 -6.45 11.25
C ARG A 75 -8.49 -7.01 12.64
N ALA A 76 -8.80 -6.27 13.70
CA ALA A 76 -8.59 -6.71 15.08
C ALA A 76 -9.37 -8.00 15.37
N LEU A 77 -10.63 -8.08 14.97
CA LEU A 77 -11.43 -9.30 15.09
C LEU A 77 -10.81 -10.46 14.30
N SER A 78 -10.27 -10.20 13.12
CA SER A 78 -9.60 -11.22 12.29
C SER A 78 -8.33 -11.74 12.99
N ALA A 79 -7.54 -10.87 13.61
CA ALA A 79 -6.37 -11.24 14.39
C ALA A 79 -6.75 -12.11 15.61
N VAL A 80 -7.80 -11.72 16.35
CA VAL A 80 -8.32 -12.47 17.51
C VAL A 80 -8.86 -13.83 17.08
N LYS A 81 -9.64 -13.90 16.00
CA LYS A 81 -10.14 -15.19 15.47
C LYS A 81 -9.00 -16.11 15.03
N GLY A 82 -7.98 -15.52 14.39
CA GLY A 82 -6.78 -16.24 13.99
C GLY A 82 -6.03 -16.81 15.19
N LEU A 83 -5.85 -16.02 16.25
CA LEU A 83 -5.22 -16.46 17.50
C LEU A 83 -5.97 -17.65 18.11
N HIS A 84 -7.26 -17.53 18.39
CA HIS A 84 -8.02 -18.62 19.04
C HIS A 84 -8.07 -19.88 18.17
N ARG A 85 -8.14 -19.75 16.84
CA ARG A 85 -8.04 -20.91 15.94
C ARG A 85 -6.67 -21.59 16.02
N PHE A 86 -5.60 -20.81 16.09
CA PHE A 86 -4.24 -21.30 16.26
C PHE A 86 -4.11 -22.07 17.57
N LEU A 87 -4.58 -21.52 18.70
CA LEU A 87 -4.49 -22.15 20.02
C LEU A 87 -5.22 -23.48 20.09
N VAL A 88 -6.41 -23.58 19.48
CA VAL A 88 -7.15 -24.86 19.41
C VAL A 88 -6.41 -25.87 18.54
N ARG A 89 -5.86 -25.45 17.40
CA ARG A 89 -5.11 -26.33 16.50
C ARG A 89 -3.84 -26.88 17.14
N GLU A 90 -3.13 -26.05 17.90
CA GLU A 90 -1.92 -26.46 18.62
C GLU A 90 -2.19 -27.18 19.96
N GLY A 91 -3.46 -27.40 20.31
CA GLY A 91 -3.83 -28.06 21.54
C GLY A 91 -3.55 -27.25 22.82
N VAL A 92 -3.30 -25.94 22.68
CA VAL A 92 -3.04 -25.04 23.81
C VAL A 92 -4.34 -24.65 24.51
N SER A 93 -5.45 -24.62 23.79
CA SER A 93 -6.79 -24.31 24.32
C SER A 93 -7.81 -25.33 23.84
N THR A 94 -8.75 -25.66 24.70
CA THR A 94 -9.91 -26.51 24.39
C THR A 94 -11.12 -25.70 24.01
N THR A 95 -11.10 -24.37 24.27
CA THR A 95 -12.20 -23.45 23.97
C THR A 95 -11.99 -22.69 22.65
N TYR A 96 -13.09 -22.49 21.89
CA TYR A 96 -13.06 -21.73 20.66
C TYR A 96 -14.09 -20.58 20.71
N PRO A 97 -13.80 -19.50 21.48
CA PRO A 97 -14.77 -18.43 21.75
C PRO A 97 -15.20 -17.64 20.52
N THR A 98 -14.43 -17.73 19.44
CA THR A 98 -14.71 -16.99 18.19
C THR A 98 -15.45 -17.81 17.13
N SER A 99 -15.79 -19.07 17.37
CA SER A 99 -16.38 -20.01 16.39
C SER A 99 -17.66 -19.46 15.74
N ALA A 100 -18.57 -18.90 16.52
CA ALA A 100 -19.86 -18.39 16.07
C ALA A 100 -19.86 -16.87 15.79
N ILE A 101 -18.72 -16.17 15.97
CA ILE A 101 -18.64 -14.73 15.74
C ILE A 101 -18.47 -14.47 14.24
N ARG A 102 -19.45 -13.82 13.63
CA ARG A 102 -19.35 -13.37 12.23
C ARG A 102 -18.59 -12.05 12.14
N THR A 103 -17.64 -11.97 11.21
CA THR A 103 -17.03 -10.68 10.86
C THR A 103 -18.07 -9.88 10.10
N PRO A 104 -18.41 -8.65 10.53
CA PRO A 104 -19.32 -7.79 9.80
C PRO A 104 -18.82 -7.64 8.35
N LYS A 105 -19.71 -7.80 7.39
CA LYS A 105 -19.36 -7.49 6.00
C LYS A 105 -19.07 -6.00 5.93
N ALA A 106 -17.86 -5.64 5.52
CA ALA A 106 -17.57 -4.26 5.16
C ALA A 106 -18.59 -3.83 4.08
N VAL A 107 -19.22 -2.68 4.29
CA VAL A 107 -20.01 -2.06 3.23
C VAL A 107 -19.04 -1.85 2.08
N LYS A 108 -19.26 -2.54 0.95
CA LYS A 108 -18.50 -2.30 -0.27
C LYS A 108 -18.80 -0.85 -0.70
N ARG A 109 -17.94 0.09 -0.31
CA ARG A 109 -17.91 1.38 -0.99
C ARG A 109 -17.52 1.07 -2.43
N LEU A 110 -18.26 1.65 -3.38
CA LEU A 110 -17.79 1.65 -4.76
C LEU A 110 -16.36 2.20 -4.73
N PRO A 111 -15.44 1.60 -5.48
CA PRO A 111 -14.08 2.10 -5.53
C PRO A 111 -14.12 3.56 -5.98
N ASP A 112 -13.42 4.42 -5.24
CA ASP A 112 -13.28 5.82 -5.62
C ASP A 112 -12.41 5.89 -6.88
N VAL A 113 -13.04 6.08 -8.04
CA VAL A 113 -12.39 6.29 -9.34
C VAL A 113 -12.66 7.72 -9.74
N ILE A 114 -11.62 8.47 -10.08
CA ILE A 114 -11.77 9.78 -10.71
C ILE A 114 -11.95 9.60 -12.22
N SER A 115 -12.63 10.54 -12.89
CA SER A 115 -12.75 10.53 -14.35
C SER A 115 -11.42 10.86 -15.03
N ILE A 116 -11.31 10.61 -16.35
CA ILE A 116 -10.14 11.01 -17.14
C ILE A 116 -9.96 12.52 -17.07
N ASP A 117 -11.05 13.30 -17.19
CA ASP A 117 -11.00 14.77 -17.12
C ASP A 117 -10.51 15.25 -15.76
N GLN A 118 -10.95 14.61 -14.68
CA GLN A 118 -10.46 14.89 -13.33
C GLN A 118 -8.97 14.52 -13.16
N ALA A 119 -8.53 13.41 -13.75
CA ALA A 119 -7.12 13.04 -13.75
C ALA A 119 -6.28 14.05 -14.53
N CYS A 120 -6.74 14.50 -15.71
CA CYS A 120 -6.09 15.56 -16.47
C CYS A 120 -6.05 16.87 -15.68
N ALA A 121 -7.16 17.33 -15.11
CA ALA A 121 -7.20 18.54 -14.29
C ALA A 121 -6.23 18.47 -13.09
N LEU A 122 -6.10 17.28 -12.44
CA LEU A 122 -5.16 17.06 -11.35
C LEU A 122 -3.69 17.16 -11.80
N LEU A 123 -3.36 16.62 -12.95
CA LEU A 123 -2.00 16.45 -13.41
C LEU A 123 -1.50 17.66 -14.22
N ASP A 124 -2.40 18.40 -14.87
CA ASP A 124 -2.08 19.58 -15.68
C ASP A 124 -2.22 20.91 -14.91
N GLN A 125 -2.62 20.88 -13.64
CA GLN A 125 -2.70 22.09 -12.82
C GLN A 125 -1.31 22.71 -12.62
N PRO A 126 -1.22 24.01 -12.31
CA PRO A 126 0.07 24.64 -12.01
C PRO A 126 0.66 24.08 -10.71
N PHE A 127 1.90 23.64 -10.79
CA PHE A 127 2.71 23.26 -9.63
C PHE A 127 3.65 24.39 -9.24
N PRO A 128 3.98 24.57 -7.95
CA PRO A 128 4.96 25.55 -7.52
C PRO A 128 6.30 25.38 -8.26
N ALA A 129 6.90 26.48 -8.71
CA ALA A 129 8.22 26.49 -9.36
C ALA A 129 9.35 26.29 -8.34
N THR A 130 9.33 25.17 -7.62
CA THR A 130 10.29 24.75 -6.59
C THR A 130 10.65 23.28 -6.77
N ALA A 131 11.78 22.86 -6.22
CA ALA A 131 12.18 21.46 -6.22
C ALA A 131 11.10 20.52 -5.61
N ALA A 132 10.41 20.99 -4.57
CA ALA A 132 9.29 20.25 -3.98
C ALA A 132 8.07 20.19 -4.91
N GLY A 133 7.78 21.25 -5.67
CA GLY A 133 6.69 21.27 -6.64
C GLY A 133 6.96 20.35 -7.83
N ALA A 134 8.17 20.36 -8.37
CA ALA A 134 8.59 19.43 -9.42
C ALA A 134 8.51 17.96 -8.96
N ARG A 135 8.96 17.67 -7.73
CA ARG A 135 8.79 16.35 -7.10
C ARG A 135 7.33 15.95 -6.98
N ASP A 136 6.47 16.84 -6.50
CA ASP A 136 5.06 16.54 -6.27
C ASP A 136 4.33 16.24 -7.58
N HIS A 137 4.64 16.99 -8.63
CA HIS A 137 4.15 16.71 -9.99
C HIS A 137 4.58 15.32 -10.46
N ALA A 138 5.88 15.01 -10.38
CA ALA A 138 6.40 13.70 -10.77
C ALA A 138 5.79 12.55 -9.93
N VAL A 139 5.55 12.76 -8.63
CA VAL A 139 4.88 11.78 -7.75
C VAL A 139 3.47 11.46 -8.25
N LEU A 140 2.67 12.47 -8.60
CA LEU A 140 1.29 12.29 -9.06
C LEU A 140 1.24 11.64 -10.44
N GLU A 141 2.09 12.11 -11.38
CA GLU A 141 2.21 11.55 -12.73
C GLU A 141 2.65 10.09 -12.71
N VAL A 142 3.66 9.73 -11.91
CA VAL A 142 4.13 8.33 -11.81
C VAL A 142 3.10 7.44 -11.10
N LEU A 143 2.40 7.93 -10.08
CA LEU A 143 1.33 7.16 -9.42
C LEU A 143 0.21 6.80 -10.39
N TYR A 144 -0.26 7.79 -11.15
CA TYR A 144 -1.33 7.59 -12.12
C TYR A 144 -0.83 6.90 -13.38
N GLY A 145 0.26 7.39 -13.97
CA GLY A 145 0.79 6.89 -15.23
C GLY A 145 1.28 5.43 -15.17
N CYS A 146 1.94 5.03 -14.08
CA CYS A 146 2.45 3.66 -13.94
C CYS A 146 1.58 2.77 -13.05
N GLY A 147 0.51 3.29 -12.45
CA GLY A 147 -0.37 2.55 -11.55
C GLY A 147 0.34 1.96 -10.33
N LEU A 148 1.38 2.62 -9.81
CA LEU A 148 2.19 2.10 -8.70
C LEU A 148 1.42 2.09 -7.38
N ARG A 149 1.74 1.11 -6.51
CA ARG A 149 1.38 1.21 -5.10
C ARG A 149 2.23 2.30 -4.43
N VAL A 150 1.68 2.97 -3.42
CA VAL A 150 2.44 4.00 -2.68
C VAL A 150 3.76 3.46 -2.10
N SER A 151 3.80 2.20 -1.68
CA SER A 151 5.02 1.56 -1.20
C SER A 151 6.03 1.29 -2.31
N GLU A 152 5.59 0.98 -3.50
CA GLU A 152 6.42 0.80 -4.68
C GLU A 152 7.05 2.14 -5.08
N LEU A 153 6.24 3.19 -5.22
CA LEU A 153 6.73 4.55 -5.53
C LEU A 153 7.76 5.03 -4.50
N THR A 154 7.44 4.95 -3.21
CA THR A 154 8.37 5.41 -2.17
C THR A 154 9.59 4.50 -2.01
N GLY A 155 9.54 3.28 -2.50
CA GLY A 155 10.64 2.31 -2.50
C GLY A 155 11.63 2.51 -3.62
N LEU A 156 11.28 3.21 -4.72
CA LEU A 156 12.14 3.38 -5.88
C LEU A 156 13.48 4.01 -5.53
N ASP A 157 14.54 3.41 -6.04
CA ASP A 157 15.90 3.94 -6.06
C ASP A 157 16.25 4.40 -7.49
N VAL A 158 17.22 5.30 -7.62
CA VAL A 158 17.64 5.83 -8.95
C VAL A 158 18.11 4.69 -9.87
N ARG A 159 18.71 3.64 -9.33
CA ARG A 159 19.14 2.46 -10.08
C ARG A 159 17.99 1.62 -10.67
N ASP A 160 16.77 1.81 -10.16
CA ASP A 160 15.58 1.08 -10.59
C ASP A 160 14.90 1.78 -11.79
N LEU A 161 15.46 2.89 -12.24
CA LEU A 161 14.95 3.69 -13.36
C LEU A 161 15.64 3.29 -14.65
N HIS A 162 14.90 2.75 -15.60
CA HIS A 162 15.33 2.40 -16.94
C HIS A 162 14.60 3.29 -17.95
N LEU A 163 14.90 4.61 -17.89
CA LEU A 163 14.11 5.63 -18.60
C LEU A 163 14.33 5.59 -20.11
N GLU A 164 15.48 5.15 -20.58
CA GLU A 164 15.76 4.97 -22.02
C GLU A 164 14.92 3.83 -22.61
N GLU A 165 14.69 2.78 -21.82
CA GLU A 165 13.85 1.64 -22.17
C GLU A 165 12.37 1.84 -21.79
N GLU A 166 12.04 2.98 -21.17
CA GLU A 166 10.69 3.36 -20.71
C GLU A 166 10.10 2.39 -19.67
N PHE A 167 10.91 1.90 -18.73
CA PHE A 167 10.48 1.04 -17.63
C PHE A 167 11.03 1.47 -16.27
N LEU A 168 10.25 1.15 -15.23
CA LEU A 168 10.67 1.17 -13.84
C LEU A 168 10.72 -0.26 -13.31
N LEU A 169 11.80 -0.63 -12.62
CA LEU A 169 11.88 -1.88 -11.87
C LEU A 169 11.28 -1.67 -10.49
N VAL A 170 10.12 -2.28 -10.21
CA VAL A 170 9.41 -2.06 -8.95
C VAL A 170 9.37 -3.33 -8.10
N MET A 171 9.65 -3.17 -6.80
CA MET A 171 9.61 -4.26 -5.84
C MET A 171 8.19 -4.44 -5.28
N GLY A 172 7.55 -5.55 -5.63
CA GLY A 172 6.20 -5.90 -5.17
C GLY A 172 6.17 -6.64 -3.83
N LYS A 173 5.00 -7.17 -3.50
CA LYS A 173 4.80 -7.98 -2.29
C LYS A 173 5.61 -9.29 -2.38
N GLY A 174 6.32 -9.62 -1.30
CA GLY A 174 7.14 -10.84 -1.23
C GLY A 174 8.47 -10.74 -1.97
N SER A 175 9.01 -9.52 -2.11
CA SER A 175 10.29 -9.26 -2.80
C SER A 175 10.31 -9.73 -4.26
N LYS A 176 9.15 -9.75 -4.92
CA LYS A 176 9.05 -10.03 -6.35
C LYS A 176 9.20 -8.73 -7.12
N GLU A 177 10.12 -8.72 -8.07
CA GLU A 177 10.30 -7.61 -9.00
C GLU A 177 9.31 -7.70 -10.15
N ARG A 178 8.93 -6.55 -10.68
CA ARG A 178 8.17 -6.42 -11.93
C ARG A 178 8.60 -5.16 -12.68
N LEU A 179 8.40 -5.18 -13.96
CA LEU A 179 8.55 -4.01 -14.81
C LEU A 179 7.21 -3.23 -14.82
N ALA A 180 7.28 -1.92 -14.65
CA ALA A 180 6.16 -1.01 -14.81
C ALA A 180 6.49 -0.05 -15.97
N PRO A 181 5.72 -0.04 -17.06
CA PRO A 181 5.93 0.89 -18.16
C PRO A 181 5.83 2.34 -17.66
N ILE A 182 6.71 3.21 -18.16
CA ILE A 182 6.66 4.66 -17.93
C ILE A 182 6.88 5.37 -19.27
N THR A 183 5.87 6.08 -19.74
CA THR A 183 5.90 6.79 -21.03
C THR A 183 5.23 8.16 -20.89
N GLY A 184 5.17 8.90 -21.96
CA GLY A 184 4.35 10.10 -22.07
C GLY A 184 4.60 11.12 -20.96
N SER A 185 3.54 11.60 -20.33
CA SER A 185 3.60 12.65 -19.31
C SER A 185 4.32 12.21 -18.03
N ALA A 186 4.17 10.95 -17.62
CA ALA A 186 4.84 10.42 -16.42
C ALA A 186 6.37 10.41 -16.61
N LEU A 187 6.84 9.96 -17.76
CA LEU A 187 8.27 9.97 -18.10
C LEU A 187 8.82 11.41 -18.12
N ARG A 188 8.13 12.33 -18.82
CA ARG A 188 8.55 13.75 -18.88
C ARG A 188 8.61 14.41 -17.50
N ALA A 189 7.62 14.17 -16.64
CA ALA A 189 7.58 14.74 -15.29
C ALA A 189 8.69 14.19 -14.39
N LEU A 190 8.96 12.88 -14.50
CA LEU A 190 10.06 12.25 -13.74
C LEU A 190 11.41 12.76 -14.22
N ASP A 191 11.62 12.81 -15.54
CA ASP A 191 12.86 13.34 -16.14
C ASP A 191 13.09 14.80 -15.74
N ALA A 192 12.06 15.65 -15.82
CA ALA A 192 12.15 17.04 -15.38
C ALA A 192 12.55 17.18 -13.90
N TYR A 193 12.02 16.32 -13.02
CA TYR A 193 12.40 16.30 -11.60
C TYR A 193 13.86 15.91 -11.39
N LEU A 194 14.38 14.99 -12.20
CA LEU A 194 15.76 14.49 -12.10
C LEU A 194 16.75 15.41 -12.81
N ALA A 195 16.52 15.69 -14.10
CA ALA A 195 17.49 16.36 -14.97
C ALA A 195 17.62 17.88 -14.69
N LEU A 196 16.55 18.54 -14.22
CA LEU A 196 16.56 19.96 -13.90
C LEU A 196 17.14 20.28 -12.50
N GLY A 197 17.77 19.32 -11.83
CA GLY A 197 18.46 19.51 -10.55
C GLY A 197 17.54 19.63 -9.33
N ALA A 198 16.21 19.51 -9.51
CA ALA A 198 15.27 19.62 -8.38
C ALA A 198 15.50 18.54 -7.31
N ARG A 199 15.83 17.30 -7.74
CA ARG A 199 16.19 16.24 -6.81
C ARG A 199 17.49 16.55 -6.07
N ASP A 200 18.49 17.09 -6.77
CA ASP A 200 19.79 17.44 -6.19
C ASP A 200 19.69 18.61 -5.21
N GLU A 201 18.83 19.61 -5.49
CA GLU A 201 18.48 20.67 -4.55
C GLU A 201 17.93 20.09 -3.24
N LEU A 202 16.94 19.17 -3.33
CA LEU A 202 16.39 18.50 -2.15
C LEU A 202 17.44 17.66 -1.43
N MET A 203 18.32 16.98 -2.16
CA MET A 203 19.39 16.17 -1.60
C MET A 203 20.41 17.03 -0.84
N GLY A 204 20.67 18.25 -1.31
CA GLY A 204 21.54 19.22 -0.62
C GLY A 204 21.05 19.62 0.78
N HIS A 205 19.79 19.39 1.12
CA HIS A 205 19.24 19.63 2.46
C HIS A 205 19.50 18.48 3.45
N ALA A 206 20.13 17.38 3.03
CA ALA A 206 20.42 16.26 3.93
C ALA A 206 21.48 16.67 4.97
N ARG A 207 21.16 16.48 6.26
CA ARG A 207 22.09 16.78 7.37
C ARG A 207 23.17 15.70 7.55
N ALA A 208 22.96 14.50 7.03
CA ALA A 208 23.92 13.41 7.10
C ALA A 208 24.72 13.33 5.80
N ALA A 209 26.01 13.15 5.91
CA ALA A 209 26.87 12.92 4.75
C ALA A 209 26.51 11.58 4.08
N GLY A 210 25.85 11.62 2.92
CA GLY A 210 25.54 10.46 2.10
C GLY A 210 24.53 10.78 1.02
N VAL A 211 24.75 10.26 -0.18
CA VAL A 211 23.82 10.37 -1.29
C VAL A 211 22.66 9.41 -1.05
N SER A 212 21.45 9.94 -0.95
CA SER A 212 20.26 9.09 -0.84
C SER A 212 20.03 8.36 -2.17
N PRO A 213 19.90 7.02 -2.19
CA PRO A 213 19.57 6.29 -3.41
C PRO A 213 18.13 6.52 -3.86
N ALA A 214 17.26 7.04 -2.99
CA ALA A 214 15.83 7.20 -3.28
C ALA A 214 15.58 8.16 -4.44
N VAL A 215 14.63 7.82 -5.31
CA VAL A 215 14.15 8.72 -6.36
C VAL A 215 13.47 9.94 -5.75
N PHE A 216 12.46 9.73 -4.93
CA PHE A 216 11.67 10.81 -4.35
C PHE A 216 12.16 11.17 -2.95
N LEU A 217 12.55 12.44 -2.78
CA LEU A 217 13.08 13.00 -1.55
C LEU A 217 12.08 13.95 -0.86
N ASN A 218 12.10 13.96 0.46
CA ASN A 218 11.38 14.97 1.23
C ASN A 218 12.23 16.26 1.37
N ALA A 219 11.66 17.30 2.00
CA ALA A 219 12.34 18.58 2.22
C ALA A 219 13.62 18.49 3.08
N ARG A 220 13.94 17.34 3.69
CA ARG A 220 15.15 17.09 4.47
C ARG A 220 16.20 16.27 3.71
N GLY A 221 16.00 16.05 2.41
CA GLY A 221 16.90 15.26 1.58
C GLY A 221 16.86 13.75 1.83
N THR A 222 15.89 13.25 2.59
CA THR A 222 15.70 11.82 2.85
C THR A 222 14.53 11.25 2.05
N ARG A 223 14.44 9.93 1.95
CA ARG A 223 13.36 9.24 1.24
C ARG A 223 11.98 9.76 1.62
N LEU A 224 11.13 10.01 0.63
CA LEU A 224 9.75 10.44 0.83
C LEU A 224 8.93 9.36 1.52
N SER A 225 8.16 9.73 2.55
CA SER A 225 7.32 8.78 3.27
C SER A 225 5.97 8.54 2.58
N ARG A 226 5.35 7.39 2.84
CA ARG A 226 3.98 7.10 2.36
C ARG A 226 2.97 8.15 2.83
N GLN A 227 3.11 8.64 4.07
CA GLN A 227 2.25 9.69 4.62
C GLN A 227 2.41 11.00 3.85
N SER A 228 3.66 11.37 3.48
CA SER A 228 3.89 12.55 2.64
C SER A 228 3.23 12.42 1.27
N VAL A 229 3.28 11.23 0.64
CA VAL A 229 2.60 10.98 -0.64
C VAL A 229 1.07 11.11 -0.50
N HIS A 230 0.49 10.60 0.58
CA HIS A 230 -0.95 10.81 0.87
C HIS A 230 -1.28 12.30 1.01
N ALA A 231 -0.47 13.06 1.75
CA ALA A 231 -0.66 14.51 1.91
C ALA A 231 -0.51 15.27 0.57
N ILE A 232 0.37 14.83 -0.32
CA ILE A 232 0.51 15.37 -1.68
C ILE A 232 -0.79 15.13 -2.47
N CYS A 233 -1.26 13.89 -2.53
CA CYS A 233 -2.50 13.55 -3.23
C CYS A 233 -3.68 14.39 -2.71
N GLU A 234 -3.87 14.44 -1.41
CA GLU A 234 -4.96 15.18 -0.77
C GLU A 234 -4.88 16.68 -1.07
N ARG A 235 -3.68 17.28 -0.97
CA ARG A 235 -3.47 18.70 -1.23
C ARG A 235 -3.83 19.08 -2.66
N TYR A 236 -3.25 18.39 -3.65
CA TYR A 236 -3.49 18.69 -5.07
C TYR A 236 -4.87 18.23 -5.56
N GLY A 237 -5.46 17.20 -4.93
CA GLY A 237 -6.86 16.85 -5.17
C GLY A 237 -7.82 17.96 -4.81
N ARG A 238 -7.64 18.58 -3.63
CA ARG A 238 -8.49 19.70 -3.18
C ARG A 238 -8.45 20.91 -4.10
N THR A 239 -7.29 21.23 -4.69
CA THR A 239 -7.17 22.39 -5.60
C THR A 239 -8.00 22.24 -6.87
N VAL A 240 -8.33 21.02 -7.28
CA VAL A 240 -9.17 20.69 -8.44
C VAL A 240 -10.53 20.10 -8.04
N GLY A 241 -10.95 20.28 -6.79
CA GLY A 241 -12.28 19.86 -6.29
C GLY A 241 -12.43 18.35 -6.07
N ILE A 242 -11.34 17.59 -5.95
CA ILE A 242 -11.37 16.14 -5.67
C ILE A 242 -11.09 15.94 -4.18
N GLU A 243 -12.16 15.73 -3.39
CA GLU A 243 -12.04 15.47 -1.97
C GLU A 243 -11.55 14.03 -1.68
N GLY A 244 -10.72 13.88 -0.66
CA GLY A 244 -10.25 12.57 -0.19
C GLY A 244 -9.36 11.80 -1.16
N LEU A 245 -8.75 12.48 -2.14
CA LEU A 245 -7.86 11.84 -3.10
C LEU A 245 -6.67 11.19 -2.37
N HIS A 246 -6.38 9.94 -2.71
CA HIS A 246 -5.27 9.19 -2.14
C HIS A 246 -4.60 8.27 -3.19
N PRO A 247 -3.39 7.74 -2.94
CA PRO A 247 -2.65 6.95 -3.93
C PRO A 247 -3.41 5.73 -4.48
N HIS A 248 -4.27 5.10 -3.66
CA HIS A 248 -5.08 3.97 -4.15
C HIS A 248 -6.16 4.40 -5.14
N THR A 249 -6.73 5.61 -4.98
CA THR A 249 -7.66 6.19 -5.97
C THR A 249 -6.98 6.33 -7.32
N LEU A 250 -5.77 6.90 -7.37
CA LEU A 250 -5.02 7.09 -8.62
C LEU A 250 -4.71 5.74 -9.30
N ARG A 251 -4.21 4.77 -8.53
CA ARG A 251 -3.95 3.42 -9.06
C ARG A 251 -5.22 2.72 -9.56
N HIS A 252 -6.33 2.89 -8.85
CA HIS A 252 -7.60 2.29 -9.26
C HIS A 252 -8.16 2.95 -10.52
N SER A 253 -8.03 4.28 -10.61
CA SER A 253 -8.37 5.04 -11.82
C SER A 253 -7.51 4.63 -13.00
N PHE A 254 -6.20 4.49 -12.83
CA PHE A 254 -5.31 3.92 -13.85
C PHE A 254 -5.84 2.57 -14.36
N ALA A 255 -6.13 1.63 -13.45
CA ALA A 255 -6.62 0.31 -13.85
C ALA A 255 -7.94 0.38 -14.62
N THR A 256 -8.88 1.21 -14.17
CA THR A 256 -10.19 1.40 -14.80
C THR A 256 -10.06 2.06 -16.18
N HIS A 257 -9.21 3.09 -16.29
CA HIS A 257 -9.00 3.81 -17.55
C HIS A 257 -8.28 2.95 -18.59
N MET A 258 -7.28 2.16 -18.19
CA MET A 258 -6.64 1.17 -19.07
C MET A 258 -7.63 0.15 -19.62
N LEU A 259 -8.52 -0.40 -18.79
CA LEU A 259 -9.58 -1.32 -19.25
C LEU A 259 -10.55 -0.62 -20.19
N ALA A 260 -10.97 0.62 -19.88
CA ALA A 260 -11.84 1.41 -20.73
C ALA A 260 -11.16 1.75 -22.08
N GLY A 261 -9.84 1.93 -22.09
CA GLY A 261 -9.02 2.10 -23.28
C GLY A 261 -8.76 0.81 -24.09
N GLY A 262 -9.27 -0.32 -23.63
CA GLY A 262 -9.17 -1.61 -24.35
C GLY A 262 -8.00 -2.50 -23.96
N ALA A 263 -7.29 -2.17 -22.85
CA ALA A 263 -6.22 -3.04 -22.37
C ALA A 263 -6.77 -4.43 -21.97
N ASP A 264 -6.06 -5.48 -22.35
CA ASP A 264 -6.37 -6.84 -21.89
C ASP A 264 -6.20 -6.95 -20.37
N LEU A 265 -7.18 -7.61 -19.72
CA LEU A 265 -7.19 -7.76 -18.26
C LEU A 265 -5.95 -8.49 -17.73
N ARG A 266 -5.43 -9.47 -18.47
CA ARG A 266 -4.27 -10.25 -18.07
C ARG A 266 -3.00 -9.39 -18.11
N VAL A 267 -2.83 -8.61 -19.18
CA VAL A 267 -1.71 -7.66 -19.31
C VAL A 267 -1.77 -6.60 -18.20
N LEU A 268 -2.98 -6.08 -17.94
CA LEU A 268 -3.17 -5.12 -16.84
C LEU A 268 -2.84 -5.73 -15.46
N GLN A 269 -3.18 -6.99 -15.21
CA GLN A 269 -2.81 -7.70 -13.98
C GLN A 269 -1.29 -7.86 -13.84
N GLU A 270 -0.58 -8.07 -14.92
CA GLU A 270 0.88 -8.11 -14.96
C GLU A 270 1.49 -6.74 -14.65
N ILE A 271 1.02 -5.67 -15.32
CA ILE A 271 1.44 -4.29 -15.05
C ILE A 271 1.19 -3.92 -13.58
N LEU A 272 0.08 -4.35 -13.00
CA LEU A 272 -0.25 -4.06 -11.60
C LEU A 272 0.42 -4.98 -10.58
N GLY A 273 0.97 -6.12 -10.98
CA GLY A 273 1.60 -7.08 -10.09
C GLY A 273 0.59 -7.71 -9.12
N HIS A 274 -0.46 -8.36 -9.63
CA HIS A 274 -1.42 -9.13 -8.85
C HIS A 274 -0.81 -10.50 -8.50
N ALA A 275 -0.77 -10.83 -7.20
CA ALA A 275 -0.01 -11.95 -6.64
C ALA A 275 -0.54 -13.36 -6.98
N ASP A 276 -1.74 -13.49 -7.56
CA ASP A 276 -2.40 -14.78 -7.78
C ASP A 276 -1.98 -15.49 -9.08
N ILE A 277 -1.19 -14.83 -9.93
CA ILE A 277 -0.58 -15.49 -11.10
C ILE A 277 0.88 -15.76 -10.76
N ALA A 278 1.11 -16.95 -10.24
CA ALA A 278 2.46 -17.45 -9.93
C ALA A 278 3.23 -17.65 -11.21
N THR A 279 4.06 -16.68 -11.57
CA THR A 279 5.27 -16.98 -12.36
C THR A 279 6.29 -15.88 -12.12
N THR A 280 7.42 -16.25 -11.56
CA THR A 280 8.69 -15.52 -11.74
C THR A 280 9.07 -15.76 -13.20
N GLN A 281 8.41 -15.08 -14.13
CA GLN A 281 8.84 -15.06 -15.52
C GLN A 281 10.01 -14.09 -15.58
N ILE A 282 11.14 -14.58 -16.12
CA ILE A 282 12.20 -13.73 -16.61
C ILE A 282 11.57 -12.94 -17.77
N TYR A 283 11.36 -11.63 -17.57
CA TYR A 283 10.80 -10.78 -18.62
C TYR A 283 11.74 -10.79 -19.82
N THR A 284 11.27 -11.30 -20.94
CA THR A 284 11.97 -11.25 -22.20
C THR A 284 11.77 -9.89 -22.88
N HIS A 285 12.62 -9.50 -23.81
CA HIS A 285 12.41 -8.27 -24.60
C HIS A 285 11.07 -8.27 -25.34
N VAL A 286 10.55 -9.44 -25.70
CA VAL A 286 9.23 -9.58 -26.35
C VAL A 286 8.11 -9.19 -25.41
N ASP A 287 8.20 -9.61 -24.14
CA ASP A 287 7.19 -9.26 -23.12
C ASP A 287 7.16 -7.74 -22.84
N GLN A 288 8.33 -7.09 -22.82
CA GLN A 288 8.47 -5.64 -22.62
C GLN A 288 7.82 -4.84 -23.75
N THR A 289 8.06 -5.22 -25.00
CA THR A 289 7.47 -4.57 -26.17
C THR A 289 5.94 -4.68 -26.14
N GLN A 290 5.41 -5.86 -25.84
CA GLN A 290 3.97 -6.08 -25.75
C GLN A 290 3.33 -5.26 -24.60
N LEU A 291 3.96 -5.19 -23.43
CA LEU A 291 3.48 -4.39 -22.30
C LEU A 291 3.43 -2.91 -22.68
N ARG A 292 4.46 -2.41 -23.36
CA ARG A 292 4.54 -1.03 -23.84
C ARG A 292 3.49 -0.72 -24.91
N GLU A 293 3.29 -1.59 -25.88
CA GLU A 293 2.29 -1.41 -26.94
C GLU A 293 0.86 -1.32 -26.35
N VAL A 294 0.50 -2.24 -25.45
CA VAL A 294 -0.80 -2.22 -24.77
C VAL A 294 -0.96 -0.96 -23.93
N TYR A 295 0.11 -0.53 -23.27
CA TYR A 295 0.09 0.71 -22.50
C TYR A 295 -0.16 1.93 -23.40
N LEU A 296 0.61 2.07 -24.48
CA LEU A 296 0.48 3.20 -25.42
C LEU A 296 -0.89 3.26 -26.10
N ALA A 297 -1.48 2.10 -26.38
CA ALA A 297 -2.80 2.02 -27.02
C ALA A 297 -3.97 2.37 -26.06
N ALA A 298 -3.81 2.12 -24.76
CA ALA A 298 -4.92 2.18 -23.80
C ALA A 298 -4.81 3.30 -22.77
N HIS A 299 -3.61 3.84 -22.49
CA HIS A 299 -3.44 4.83 -21.43
C HIS A 299 -3.77 6.25 -21.92
N PRO A 300 -4.64 7.01 -21.19
CA PRO A 300 -5.11 8.34 -21.65
C PRO A 300 -4.00 9.40 -21.78
N ARG A 301 -2.83 9.18 -21.15
CA ARG A 301 -1.70 10.14 -21.12
C ARG A 301 -0.38 9.49 -21.59
N ALA A 302 -0.48 8.47 -22.43
CA ALA A 302 0.68 7.80 -23.02
C ALA A 302 1.56 8.74 -23.85
#